data_dd98d9c42d3b0fa61aaab9547920a107
#
_entry.id   dd98d9c42d3b0fa61aaab9547920a107
#
_cell.length_a   1.000
_cell.length_b   1.000
_cell.length_c   1.000
_cell.angle_alpha   90.00
_cell.angle_beta   90.00
_cell.angle_gamma   90.00
#
_symmetry.space_group_name_H-M   'P 1'
#
loop_
_entity.id
_entity.type
_entity.pdbx_description
1 polymer ?
#
loop_
_entity_poly.entity_id
_entity_poly.type
_entity_poly.pdbx_seq_one_letter_code
_entity_poly.pdbx_strand_id
1 'polypeptide(L)'
;MKTLSMKHRVGIVWLQNELRTDDNPLLCKAAAECQQLIVLYCANPKWFDANRYGLRSIGERRWRFIWESLTNLDALLQQLGQQLLVLPQSPLHAIAELITAHNVDALYYAEHPGVYERTYAELLKRRYPLLQHHAVCSQSLWEQQQLPFTLADLPDSFSKFRRQLEQNDLRDAIPAPLSSPRQLPPPPAGLLAVPRQPLPVVTAPQHPQFVGGSHAAYEQVQAYFASGAASTYKETRNALDSWSDSTKFSAWLADGSLSVRRLHQQLLNYEQQQGANESTYWIFFELMWREYFHWYGRRHGRSLFAFNGIRQQRPQTSFYAGRWQQWCSGTTPFPIVNACMNQLNATGYLSNRGRQLVASCFVHELQLDWRYGAAFFEQQLIDYDVSSNWGNWQYLAGVGADPRGHRRFDLDKQTRQYDPNGDFIARWHGKVEATLDWVDAADWPIHPPK
;
A
#
# COMPACT_ATOMS: atom_id res chain seq x y z
N MET A 1 -21.65 -29.52 22.46
CA MET A 1 -21.30 -28.68 21.30
C MET A 1 -22.58 -28.04 20.77
N LYS A 2 -22.77 -26.72 20.96
CA LYS A 2 -23.84 -26.02 20.28
C LYS A 2 -23.52 -25.98 18.80
N THR A 3 -24.28 -26.64 17.95
CA THR A 3 -24.29 -26.47 16.49
C THR A 3 -24.60 -24.98 16.25
N LEU A 4 -23.58 -24.19 15.97
CA LEU A 4 -23.76 -22.84 15.46
C LEU A 4 -24.54 -22.98 14.14
N SER A 5 -25.80 -22.60 14.14
CA SER A 5 -26.60 -22.49 12.91
C SER A 5 -25.87 -21.52 11.99
N MET A 6 -25.40 -22.01 10.83
CA MET A 6 -24.83 -21.16 9.79
C MET A 6 -25.85 -20.11 9.39
N LYS A 7 -25.48 -18.82 9.51
CA LYS A 7 -26.39 -17.68 9.29
C LYS A 7 -26.73 -17.47 7.82
N HIS A 8 -25.76 -17.78 6.93
CA HIS A 8 -25.84 -17.49 5.49
C HIS A 8 -25.64 -18.76 4.68
N ARG A 9 -26.40 -18.88 3.59
CA ARG A 9 -26.27 -20.01 2.67
C ARG A 9 -25.03 -19.83 1.78
N VAL A 10 -24.88 -18.68 1.13
CA VAL A 10 -23.76 -18.35 0.26
C VAL A 10 -23.19 -16.99 0.62
N GLY A 11 -21.90 -16.94 0.96
CA GLY A 11 -21.16 -15.70 1.16
C GLY A 11 -20.16 -15.42 0.05
N ILE A 12 -19.85 -14.14 -0.17
CA ILE A 12 -18.69 -13.70 -0.94
C ILE A 12 -17.69 -13.06 0.01
N VAL A 13 -16.42 -13.48 -0.03
CA VAL A 13 -15.29 -12.71 0.49
C VAL A 13 -14.64 -11.99 -0.67
N TRP A 14 -14.82 -10.66 -0.71
CA TRP A 14 -14.19 -9.80 -1.71
C TRP A 14 -12.86 -9.30 -1.15
N LEU A 15 -11.77 -9.94 -1.60
CA LEU A 15 -10.39 -9.58 -1.24
C LEU A 15 -9.91 -8.38 -2.06
N GLN A 16 -9.13 -7.53 -1.42
CA GLN A 16 -8.49 -6.35 -2.01
C GLN A 16 -6.99 -6.34 -1.69
N ASN A 17 -6.63 -6.05 -0.45
CA ASN A 17 -5.25 -6.02 0.06
C ASN A 17 -5.11 -6.97 1.28
N GLU A 18 -5.71 -8.15 1.22
CA GLU A 18 -5.66 -9.21 2.23
C GLU A 18 -5.26 -10.54 1.58
N LEU A 19 -4.19 -10.54 0.77
CA LEU A 19 -3.81 -11.69 -0.05
C LEU A 19 -3.10 -12.77 0.78
N ARG A 20 -3.74 -13.20 1.89
CA ARG A 20 -3.23 -14.21 2.82
C ARG A 20 -4.36 -15.05 3.42
N THR A 21 -4.02 -16.22 3.94
CA THR A 21 -4.95 -17.04 4.74
C THR A 21 -4.72 -16.89 6.24
N ASP A 22 -3.47 -16.63 6.68
CA ASP A 22 -3.11 -16.41 8.08
C ASP A 22 -3.51 -15.00 8.52
N ASP A 23 -4.05 -14.88 9.74
CA ASP A 23 -4.56 -13.62 10.30
C ASP A 23 -5.46 -12.86 9.31
N ASN A 24 -6.38 -13.59 8.68
CA ASN A 24 -7.36 -13.00 7.75
C ASN A 24 -8.76 -12.99 8.39
N PRO A 25 -9.18 -11.85 9.00
CA PRO A 25 -10.46 -11.75 9.70
C PRO A 25 -11.67 -11.95 8.77
N LEU A 26 -11.53 -11.63 7.46
CA LEU A 26 -12.59 -11.83 6.47
C LEU A 26 -12.88 -13.32 6.28
N LEU A 27 -11.82 -14.11 6.04
CA LEU A 27 -11.94 -15.56 5.87
C LEU A 27 -12.43 -16.24 7.16
N CYS A 28 -11.90 -15.84 8.31
CA CYS A 28 -12.32 -16.39 9.61
C CYS A 28 -13.82 -16.14 9.88
N LYS A 29 -14.28 -14.90 9.65
CA LYS A 29 -15.67 -14.52 9.86
C LYS A 29 -16.60 -15.23 8.87
N ALA A 30 -16.26 -15.25 7.60
CA ALA A 30 -17.05 -15.91 6.57
C ALA A 30 -17.12 -17.43 6.79
N ALA A 31 -16.01 -18.08 7.19
CA ALA A 31 -15.97 -19.50 7.51
C ALA A 31 -16.90 -19.86 8.68
N ALA A 32 -17.05 -18.98 9.67
CA ALA A 32 -17.90 -19.21 10.81
C ALA A 32 -19.41 -18.97 10.53
N GLU A 33 -19.75 -18.22 9.48
CA GLU A 33 -21.12 -17.75 9.25
C GLU A 33 -21.77 -18.33 7.98
N CYS A 34 -21.00 -18.87 7.00
CA CYS A 34 -21.52 -19.33 5.71
C CYS A 34 -21.47 -20.84 5.54
N GLN A 35 -22.45 -21.39 4.79
CA GLN A 35 -22.47 -22.80 4.37
C GLN A 35 -21.62 -23.02 3.10
N GLN A 36 -21.63 -22.07 2.18
CA GLN A 36 -20.84 -22.04 0.96
C GLN A 36 -20.15 -20.67 0.83
N LEU A 37 -18.99 -20.64 0.22
CA LEU A 37 -18.17 -19.43 0.12
C LEU A 37 -17.59 -19.23 -1.27
N ILE A 38 -17.61 -18.00 -1.75
CA ILE A 38 -16.90 -17.55 -2.95
C ILE A 38 -15.78 -16.63 -2.46
N VAL A 39 -14.53 -16.96 -2.75
CA VAL A 39 -13.36 -16.10 -2.49
C VAL A 39 -13.02 -15.38 -3.79
N LEU A 40 -13.25 -14.08 -3.83
CA LEU A 40 -13.21 -13.25 -5.05
C LEU A 40 -12.09 -12.22 -4.99
N TYR A 41 -11.35 -12.09 -6.09
CA TYR A 41 -10.51 -10.93 -6.38
C TYR A 41 -10.90 -10.31 -7.72
N CYS A 42 -11.04 -8.98 -7.78
CA CYS A 42 -11.40 -8.25 -8.98
C CYS A 42 -10.18 -7.51 -9.53
N ALA A 43 -9.61 -7.98 -10.65
CA ALA A 43 -8.61 -7.27 -11.41
C ALA A 43 -9.29 -6.19 -12.28
N ASN A 44 -9.56 -5.02 -11.68
CA ASN A 44 -10.38 -4.00 -12.32
C ASN A 44 -9.71 -3.47 -13.60
N PRO A 45 -10.33 -3.58 -14.79
CA PRO A 45 -9.77 -3.11 -16.06
C PRO A 45 -9.32 -1.64 -16.03
N LYS A 46 -10.02 -0.79 -15.27
CA LYS A 46 -9.66 0.62 -15.11
C LYS A 46 -8.25 0.87 -14.54
N TRP A 47 -7.65 -0.11 -13.89
CA TRP A 47 -6.28 0.03 -13.41
C TRP A 47 -5.24 0.07 -14.54
N PHE A 48 -5.60 -0.52 -15.68
CA PHE A 48 -4.74 -0.67 -16.87
C PHE A 48 -5.03 0.41 -17.92
N ASP A 49 -6.08 1.20 -17.73
CA ASP A 49 -6.40 2.34 -18.58
C ASP A 49 -5.66 3.60 -18.10
N ALA A 50 -5.43 4.53 -19.04
CA ALA A 50 -4.86 5.83 -18.71
C ALA A 50 -5.85 6.64 -17.84
N ASN A 51 -5.37 7.10 -16.68
CA ASN A 51 -6.11 7.98 -15.80
C ASN A 51 -5.96 9.47 -16.23
N ARG A 52 -6.52 10.39 -15.46
CA ARG A 52 -6.44 11.84 -15.73
C ARG A 52 -5.01 12.42 -15.76
N TYR A 53 -4.02 11.69 -15.31
CA TYR A 53 -2.60 12.08 -15.37
C TYR A 53 -1.88 11.47 -16.58
N GLY A 54 -2.61 10.77 -17.47
CA GLY A 54 -2.02 10.02 -18.59
C GLY A 54 -1.26 8.76 -18.18
N LEU A 55 -1.45 8.29 -16.94
CA LEU A 55 -0.76 7.15 -16.34
C LEU A 55 -1.77 6.02 -16.06
N ARG A 56 -1.29 4.79 -16.01
CA ARG A 56 -2.07 3.66 -15.47
C ARG A 56 -2.01 3.67 -13.95
N SER A 57 -3.08 3.22 -13.28
CA SER A 57 -3.06 3.08 -11.82
C SER A 57 -2.22 1.89 -11.36
N ILE A 58 -1.87 0.97 -12.25
CA ILE A 58 -1.01 -0.16 -11.97
C ILE A 58 0.01 -0.35 -13.11
N GLY A 59 1.29 -0.41 -12.77
CA GLY A 59 2.37 -0.72 -13.70
C GLY A 59 2.66 -2.22 -13.77
N GLU A 60 3.45 -2.61 -14.76
CA GLU A 60 3.72 -4.02 -15.05
C GLU A 60 4.40 -4.77 -13.91
N ARG A 61 5.35 -4.12 -13.20
CA ARG A 61 6.06 -4.72 -12.06
C ARG A 61 5.14 -4.95 -10.86
N ARG A 62 4.29 -3.97 -10.56
CA ARG A 62 3.30 -4.11 -9.49
C ARG A 62 2.27 -5.18 -9.84
N TRP A 63 1.79 -5.24 -11.10
CA TRP A 63 0.88 -6.28 -11.53
C TRP A 63 1.52 -7.66 -11.42
N ARG A 64 2.80 -7.81 -11.79
CA ARG A 64 3.56 -9.05 -11.60
C ARG A 64 3.56 -9.49 -10.14
N PHE A 65 3.90 -8.59 -9.23
CA PHE A 65 3.94 -8.88 -7.79
C PHE A 65 2.57 -9.32 -7.26
N ILE A 66 1.50 -8.61 -7.62
CA ILE A 66 0.13 -8.98 -7.24
C ILE A 66 -0.25 -10.34 -7.84
N TRP A 67 0.11 -10.60 -9.10
CA TRP A 67 -0.15 -11.88 -9.74
C TRP A 67 0.51 -13.06 -9.01
N GLU A 68 1.75 -12.92 -8.60
CA GLU A 68 2.47 -13.91 -7.79
C GLU A 68 1.77 -14.12 -6.44
N SER A 69 1.32 -13.04 -5.79
CA SER A 69 0.56 -13.11 -4.54
C SER A 69 -0.78 -13.83 -4.70
N LEU A 70 -1.51 -13.56 -5.79
CA LEU A 70 -2.77 -14.26 -6.11
C LEU A 70 -2.54 -15.75 -6.38
N THR A 71 -1.47 -16.09 -7.09
CA THR A 71 -1.10 -17.48 -7.37
C THR A 71 -0.74 -18.23 -6.08
N ASN A 72 0.04 -17.61 -5.20
CA ASN A 72 0.36 -18.17 -3.90
C ASN A 72 -0.89 -18.33 -3.02
N LEU A 73 -1.76 -17.31 -3.00
CA LEU A 73 -3.02 -17.37 -2.24
C LEU A 73 -3.95 -18.49 -2.73
N ASP A 74 -4.07 -18.67 -4.05
CA ASP A 74 -4.91 -19.75 -4.60
C ASP A 74 -4.39 -21.13 -4.16
N ALA A 75 -3.08 -21.36 -4.19
CA ALA A 75 -2.48 -22.59 -3.69
C ALA A 75 -2.75 -22.82 -2.19
N LEU A 76 -2.73 -21.78 -1.37
CA LEU A 76 -3.06 -21.85 0.06
C LEU A 76 -4.56 -22.13 0.28
N LEU A 77 -5.44 -21.52 -0.52
CA LEU A 77 -6.88 -21.75 -0.45
C LEU A 77 -7.26 -23.18 -0.84
N GLN A 78 -6.57 -23.76 -1.82
CA GLN A 78 -6.77 -25.17 -2.22
C GLN A 78 -6.49 -26.14 -1.06
N GLN A 79 -5.51 -25.84 -0.22
CA GLN A 79 -5.24 -26.64 0.99
C GLN A 79 -6.36 -26.55 2.03
N LEU A 80 -7.16 -25.48 1.97
CA LEU A 80 -8.32 -25.26 2.84
C LEU A 80 -9.66 -25.72 2.21
N GLY A 81 -9.60 -26.41 1.06
CA GLY A 81 -10.78 -26.91 0.34
C GLY A 81 -11.52 -25.83 -0.45
N GLN A 82 -10.83 -24.74 -0.79
CA GLN A 82 -11.39 -23.58 -1.50
C GLN A 82 -10.49 -23.20 -2.69
N GLN A 83 -10.90 -22.24 -3.51
CA GLN A 83 -10.08 -21.68 -4.58
C GLN A 83 -10.38 -20.20 -4.77
N LEU A 84 -9.42 -19.49 -5.35
CA LEU A 84 -9.54 -18.07 -5.66
C LEU A 84 -10.22 -17.87 -7.01
N LEU A 85 -11.32 -17.13 -7.02
CA LEU A 85 -11.94 -16.63 -8.25
C LEU A 85 -11.35 -15.26 -8.58
N VAL A 86 -10.56 -15.16 -9.64
CA VAL A 86 -10.00 -13.89 -10.13
C VAL A 86 -10.76 -13.47 -11.39
N LEU A 87 -11.41 -12.29 -11.36
CA LEU A 87 -12.20 -11.78 -12.49
C LEU A 87 -11.63 -10.46 -12.99
N PRO A 88 -11.40 -10.28 -14.32
CA PRO A 88 -11.01 -9.02 -14.93
C PRO A 88 -12.22 -8.10 -15.13
N GLN A 89 -12.87 -7.77 -14.05
CA GLN A 89 -14.10 -6.98 -14.02
C GLN A 89 -14.05 -5.96 -12.87
N SER A 90 -14.87 -4.91 -12.95
CA SER A 90 -15.10 -4.05 -11.80
C SER A 90 -15.82 -4.82 -10.69
N PRO A 91 -15.56 -4.52 -9.41
CA PRO A 91 -16.25 -5.17 -8.30
C PRO A 91 -17.78 -5.07 -8.39
N LEU A 92 -18.32 -3.96 -8.94
CA LEU A 92 -19.75 -3.78 -9.08
C LEU A 92 -20.39 -4.78 -10.06
N HIS A 93 -19.68 -5.11 -11.15
CA HIS A 93 -20.18 -6.08 -12.12
C HIS A 93 -20.00 -7.51 -11.64
N ALA A 94 -18.77 -7.85 -11.20
CA ALA A 94 -18.45 -9.19 -10.74
C ALA A 94 -19.36 -9.65 -9.59
N ILE A 95 -19.53 -8.82 -8.56
CA ILE A 95 -20.35 -9.15 -7.40
C ILE A 95 -21.84 -9.21 -7.78
N ALA A 96 -22.31 -8.31 -8.66
CA ALA A 96 -23.70 -8.33 -9.14
C ALA A 96 -24.04 -9.64 -9.88
N GLU A 97 -23.15 -10.10 -10.76
CA GLU A 97 -23.30 -11.37 -11.49
C GLU A 97 -23.33 -12.56 -10.53
N LEU A 98 -22.40 -12.60 -9.55
CA LEU A 98 -22.32 -13.67 -8.57
C LEU A 98 -23.54 -13.71 -7.63
N ILE A 99 -24.08 -12.54 -7.22
CA ILE A 99 -25.29 -12.46 -6.40
C ILE A 99 -26.45 -13.14 -7.14
N THR A 100 -26.61 -12.82 -8.43
CA THR A 100 -27.71 -13.36 -9.24
C THR A 100 -27.53 -14.85 -9.55
N ALA A 101 -26.30 -15.26 -9.91
CA ALA A 101 -26.03 -16.64 -10.32
C ALA A 101 -26.10 -17.64 -9.15
N HIS A 102 -25.70 -17.23 -7.95
CA HIS A 102 -25.54 -18.12 -6.80
C HIS A 102 -26.44 -17.78 -5.60
N ASN A 103 -27.37 -16.82 -5.74
CA ASN A 103 -28.24 -16.34 -4.66
C ASN A 103 -27.44 -16.02 -3.36
N VAL A 104 -26.49 -15.13 -3.48
CA VAL A 104 -25.60 -14.74 -2.38
C VAL A 104 -26.35 -13.93 -1.33
N ASP A 105 -26.18 -14.26 -0.06
CA ASP A 105 -26.86 -13.62 1.09
C ASP A 105 -25.94 -12.67 1.85
N ALA A 106 -24.61 -12.87 1.78
CA ALA A 106 -23.64 -12.06 2.55
C ALA A 106 -22.41 -11.67 1.72
N LEU A 107 -21.91 -10.46 1.96
CA LEU A 107 -20.68 -9.92 1.37
C LEU A 107 -19.75 -9.45 2.48
N TYR A 108 -18.55 -10.05 2.51
CA TYR A 108 -17.47 -9.71 3.43
C TYR A 108 -16.37 -8.95 2.68
N TYR A 109 -15.97 -7.80 3.19
CA TYR A 109 -14.93 -6.96 2.59
C TYR A 109 -14.19 -6.15 3.66
N ALA A 110 -12.98 -5.69 3.32
CA ALA A 110 -12.18 -4.90 4.23
C ALA A 110 -12.71 -3.47 4.39
N GLU A 111 -12.55 -2.91 5.58
CA GLU A 111 -12.62 -1.47 5.81
C GLU A 111 -11.40 -0.79 5.19
N HIS A 112 -11.49 -0.45 3.91
CA HIS A 112 -10.37 0.06 3.14
C HIS A 112 -10.19 1.59 3.31
N PRO A 113 -8.95 2.12 3.37
CA PRO A 113 -8.72 3.57 3.42
C PRO A 113 -8.97 4.28 2.09
N GLY A 114 -8.87 3.57 0.96
CA GLY A 114 -9.05 4.09 -0.39
C GLY A 114 -10.48 4.52 -0.70
N VAL A 115 -10.61 5.64 -1.39
CA VAL A 115 -11.94 6.21 -1.73
C VAL A 115 -12.67 5.36 -2.75
N TYR A 116 -11.97 4.82 -3.74
CA TYR A 116 -12.60 4.03 -4.80
C TYR A 116 -13.16 2.72 -4.26
N GLU A 117 -12.40 2.04 -3.40
CA GLU A 117 -12.79 0.79 -2.75
C GLU A 117 -14.02 0.99 -1.87
N ARG A 118 -14.01 2.05 -1.06
CA ARG A 118 -15.17 2.42 -0.24
C ARG A 118 -16.40 2.79 -1.09
N THR A 119 -16.18 3.51 -2.19
CA THR A 119 -17.27 3.87 -3.10
C THR A 119 -17.93 2.63 -3.71
N TYR A 120 -17.15 1.61 -4.09
CA TYR A 120 -17.71 0.34 -4.58
C TYR A 120 -18.54 -0.36 -3.49
N ALA A 121 -18.05 -0.42 -2.27
CA ALA A 121 -18.77 -1.03 -1.15
C ALA A 121 -20.10 -0.29 -0.87
N GLU A 122 -20.09 1.04 -0.86
CA GLU A 122 -21.29 1.86 -0.66
C GLU A 122 -22.31 1.70 -1.80
N LEU A 123 -21.84 1.65 -3.05
CA LEU A 123 -22.71 1.43 -4.20
C LEU A 123 -23.36 0.04 -4.17
N LEU A 124 -22.61 -1.00 -3.80
CA LEU A 124 -23.14 -2.34 -3.60
C LEU A 124 -24.19 -2.38 -2.50
N LYS A 125 -23.92 -1.71 -1.37
CA LYS A 125 -24.87 -1.62 -0.26
C LYS A 125 -26.19 -0.93 -0.66
N ARG A 126 -26.11 0.13 -1.47
CA ARG A 126 -27.31 0.82 -2.00
C ARG A 126 -28.06 -0.03 -3.01
N ARG A 127 -27.35 -0.76 -3.86
CA ARG A 127 -27.96 -1.58 -4.92
C ARG A 127 -28.59 -2.86 -4.37
N TYR A 128 -28.02 -3.43 -3.33
CA TYR A 128 -28.45 -4.69 -2.71
C TYR A 128 -28.71 -4.51 -1.23
N PRO A 129 -29.77 -3.80 -0.82
CA PRO A 129 -30.05 -3.47 0.59
C PRO A 129 -30.42 -4.69 1.44
N LEU A 130 -30.84 -5.79 0.83
CA LEU A 130 -31.16 -7.04 1.55
C LEU A 130 -29.93 -7.95 1.75
N LEU A 131 -28.84 -7.69 1.02
CA LEU A 131 -27.59 -8.41 1.19
C LEU A 131 -26.98 -8.02 2.55
N GLN A 132 -26.49 -8.99 3.30
CA GLN A 132 -25.80 -8.70 4.55
C GLN A 132 -24.37 -8.23 4.27
N HIS A 133 -24.04 -7.00 4.65
CA HIS A 133 -22.74 -6.39 4.41
C HIS A 133 -21.87 -6.42 5.67
N HIS A 134 -20.73 -7.07 5.61
CA HIS A 134 -19.77 -7.19 6.70
C HIS A 134 -18.46 -6.48 6.32
N ALA A 135 -18.32 -5.22 6.76
CA ALA A 135 -17.05 -4.51 6.71
C ALA A 135 -16.18 -4.95 7.89
N VAL A 136 -14.94 -5.33 7.65
CA VAL A 136 -14.04 -5.92 8.64
C VAL A 136 -12.68 -5.21 8.63
N CYS A 137 -12.17 -4.85 9.80
CA CYS A 137 -10.81 -4.34 9.94
C CYS A 137 -9.79 -5.47 9.73
N SER A 138 -8.91 -5.36 8.73
CA SER A 138 -8.01 -6.44 8.32
C SER A 138 -6.57 -6.01 8.06
N GLN A 139 -6.31 -4.70 7.96
CA GLN A 139 -5.02 -4.15 7.54
C GLN A 139 -4.33 -3.30 8.61
N SER A 140 -4.94 -3.17 9.78
CA SER A 140 -4.50 -2.30 10.87
C SER A 140 -4.04 -3.10 12.08
N LEU A 141 -3.13 -2.54 12.85
CA LEU A 141 -2.72 -3.06 14.16
C LEU A 141 -3.90 -3.03 15.14
N TRP A 142 -4.67 -1.95 15.12
CA TRP A 142 -5.81 -1.73 16.03
C TRP A 142 -7.13 -1.68 15.27
N GLU A 143 -8.18 -2.10 15.94
CA GLU A 143 -9.54 -1.77 15.52
C GLU A 143 -9.87 -0.34 15.93
N GLN A 144 -10.81 0.30 15.21
CA GLN A 144 -11.17 1.70 15.48
C GLN A 144 -11.61 1.94 16.92
N GLN A 145 -12.27 0.95 17.54
CA GLN A 145 -12.77 1.05 18.92
C GLN A 145 -11.65 1.02 19.98
N GLN A 146 -10.47 0.53 19.62
CA GLN A 146 -9.29 0.49 20.49
C GLN A 146 -8.52 1.82 20.50
N LEU A 147 -8.76 2.70 19.52
CA LEU A 147 -8.09 3.99 19.46
C LEU A 147 -8.61 4.94 20.55
N PRO A 148 -7.75 5.77 21.17
CA PRO A 148 -8.13 6.70 22.23
C PRO A 148 -8.82 7.96 21.71
N PHE A 149 -9.27 7.96 20.46
CA PHE A 149 -9.97 9.04 19.79
C PHE A 149 -10.90 8.48 18.71
N THR A 150 -11.93 9.25 18.35
CA THR A 150 -12.76 8.92 17.19
C THR A 150 -12.04 9.23 15.88
N LEU A 151 -12.53 8.66 14.78
CA LEU A 151 -11.96 8.95 13.46
C LEU A 151 -12.05 10.46 13.10
N ALA A 152 -13.09 11.15 13.57
CA ALA A 152 -13.25 12.59 13.40
C ALA A 152 -12.19 13.40 14.17
N ASP A 153 -11.72 12.86 15.30
CA ASP A 153 -10.74 13.51 16.18
C ASP A 153 -9.32 12.99 15.97
N LEU A 154 -9.06 12.27 14.86
CA LEU A 154 -7.71 11.80 14.52
C LEU A 154 -6.70 12.95 14.64
N PRO A 155 -5.61 12.81 15.38
CA PRO A 155 -4.59 13.85 15.50
C PRO A 155 -4.07 14.35 14.14
N ASP A 156 -3.89 15.66 14.02
CA ASP A 156 -3.48 16.35 12.79
C ASP A 156 -2.03 16.10 12.37
N SER A 157 -1.23 15.52 13.27
CA SER A 157 0.16 15.15 13.01
C SER A 157 0.53 13.79 13.62
N PHE A 158 1.46 13.11 12.98
CA PHE A 158 1.98 11.84 13.46
C PHE A 158 2.53 11.92 14.89
N SER A 159 3.23 12.99 15.24
CA SER A 159 3.80 13.13 16.59
C SER A 159 2.74 13.17 17.69
N LYS A 160 1.59 13.81 17.43
CA LYS A 160 0.45 13.81 18.33
C LYS A 160 -0.24 12.46 18.39
N PHE A 161 -0.42 11.82 17.22
CA PHE A 161 -0.97 10.47 17.10
C PHE A 161 -0.14 9.48 17.92
N ARG A 162 1.17 9.40 17.67
CA ARG A 162 2.08 8.53 18.41
C ARG A 162 2.00 8.75 19.92
N ARG A 163 2.06 10.02 20.37
CA ARG A 163 2.01 10.34 21.79
C ARG A 163 0.74 9.82 22.46
N GLN A 164 -0.40 9.92 21.80
CA GLN A 164 -1.66 9.41 22.34
C GLN A 164 -1.66 7.88 22.42
N LEU A 165 -1.08 7.18 21.43
CA LEU A 165 -0.96 5.72 21.49
C LEU A 165 -0.03 5.28 22.63
N GLU A 166 1.11 5.94 22.79
CA GLU A 166 2.10 5.63 23.83
C GLU A 166 1.56 5.92 25.25
N GLN A 167 0.85 7.03 25.42
CA GLN A 167 0.24 7.40 26.72
C GLN A 167 -0.90 6.46 27.17
N ASN A 168 -1.46 5.67 26.25
CA ASN A 168 -2.50 4.70 26.53
C ASN A 168 -2.00 3.24 26.40
N ASP A 169 -0.70 3.01 26.37
CA ASP A 169 -0.05 1.69 26.31
C ASP A 169 -0.59 0.79 25.19
N LEU A 170 -0.97 1.40 24.04
CA LEU A 170 -1.66 0.69 22.96
C LEU A 170 -0.78 -0.33 22.23
N ARG A 171 0.54 -0.31 22.41
CA ARG A 171 1.40 -1.36 21.87
C ARG A 171 1.05 -2.74 22.48
N ASP A 172 0.80 -2.78 23.77
CA ASP A 172 0.44 -4.01 24.49
C ASP A 172 -1.00 -4.45 24.24
N ALA A 173 -1.85 -3.51 23.78
CA ALA A 173 -3.25 -3.75 23.44
C ALA A 173 -3.47 -4.21 21.98
N ILE A 174 -2.40 -4.44 21.20
CA ILE A 174 -2.53 -4.97 19.83
C ILE A 174 -3.10 -6.39 19.89
N PRO A 175 -4.21 -6.70 19.20
CA PRO A 175 -4.78 -8.03 19.21
C PRO A 175 -3.80 -9.08 18.68
N ALA A 176 -3.80 -10.25 19.30
CA ALA A 176 -3.06 -11.38 18.78
C ALA A 176 -3.55 -11.76 17.36
N PRO A 177 -2.65 -12.14 16.45
CA PRO A 177 -3.02 -12.59 15.12
C PRO A 177 -3.96 -13.80 15.18
N LEU A 178 -4.96 -13.82 14.32
CA LEU A 178 -5.89 -14.94 14.20
C LEU A 178 -5.19 -16.15 13.56
N SER A 179 -5.58 -17.35 13.97
CA SER A 179 -5.17 -18.58 13.27
C SER A 179 -6.00 -18.75 12.00
N SER A 180 -5.39 -19.27 10.93
CA SER A 180 -6.13 -19.67 9.72
C SER A 180 -7.22 -20.67 10.06
N PRO A 181 -8.40 -20.61 9.41
CA PRO A 181 -9.39 -21.69 9.48
C PRO A 181 -8.75 -23.01 9.03
N ARG A 182 -9.14 -24.11 9.66
CA ARG A 182 -8.66 -25.44 9.25
C ARG A 182 -9.23 -25.87 7.89
N GLN A 183 -10.43 -25.41 7.58
CA GLN A 183 -11.16 -25.65 6.34
C GLN A 183 -12.09 -24.47 6.08
N LEU A 184 -12.27 -24.12 4.83
CA LEU A 184 -13.25 -23.11 4.39
C LEU A 184 -14.51 -23.81 3.86
N PRO A 185 -15.68 -23.15 3.93
CA PRO A 185 -16.88 -23.64 3.28
C PRO A 185 -16.66 -23.86 1.79
N PRO A 186 -17.23 -24.94 1.20
CA PRO A 186 -17.02 -25.26 -0.21
C PRO A 186 -17.63 -24.16 -1.12
N PRO A 187 -17.12 -24.02 -2.36
CA PRO A 187 -17.73 -23.13 -3.33
C PRO A 187 -19.12 -23.62 -3.76
N PRO A 188 -20.03 -22.73 -4.19
CA PRO A 188 -21.30 -23.11 -4.79
C PRO A 188 -21.10 -23.97 -6.03
N ALA A 189 -22.02 -24.91 -6.26
CA ALA A 189 -22.01 -25.73 -7.46
C ALA A 189 -22.03 -24.85 -8.73
N GLY A 190 -21.26 -25.25 -9.74
CA GLY A 190 -21.18 -24.55 -11.02
C GLY A 190 -20.33 -23.29 -11.04
N LEU A 191 -19.81 -22.79 -9.90
CA LEU A 191 -18.93 -21.61 -9.87
C LEU A 191 -17.72 -21.75 -10.80
N LEU A 192 -17.20 -22.96 -10.95
CA LEU A 192 -15.97 -23.25 -11.72
C LEU A 192 -16.24 -23.51 -13.19
N ALA A 193 -17.49 -23.75 -13.55
CA ALA A 193 -17.90 -23.99 -14.94
C ALA A 193 -18.07 -22.67 -15.75
N VAL A 194 -17.98 -21.52 -15.08
CA VAL A 194 -18.09 -20.20 -15.74
C VAL A 194 -16.82 -19.94 -16.58
N PRO A 195 -16.94 -19.68 -17.89
CA PRO A 195 -15.79 -19.31 -18.71
C PRO A 195 -15.08 -18.08 -18.13
N ARG A 196 -13.81 -18.21 -17.81
CA ARG A 196 -13.02 -17.08 -17.27
C ARG A 196 -12.52 -16.22 -18.42
N GLN A 197 -12.73 -14.92 -18.32
CA GLN A 197 -12.11 -13.97 -19.24
C GLN A 197 -10.59 -13.93 -19.00
N PRO A 198 -9.78 -13.72 -20.04
CA PRO A 198 -8.34 -13.66 -19.89
C PRO A 198 -7.96 -12.47 -19.01
N LEU A 199 -7.10 -12.71 -18.03
CA LEU A 199 -6.52 -11.69 -17.19
C LEU A 199 -5.45 -10.89 -17.96
N PRO A 200 -5.15 -9.65 -17.54
CA PRO A 200 -4.08 -8.88 -18.13
C PRO A 200 -2.76 -9.66 -18.09
N VAL A 201 -2.05 -9.67 -19.22
CA VAL A 201 -0.79 -10.42 -19.36
C VAL A 201 0.26 -9.84 -18.42
N VAL A 202 1.02 -10.71 -17.78
CA VAL A 202 2.18 -10.34 -16.95
C VAL A 202 3.40 -10.29 -17.85
N THR A 203 3.88 -9.08 -18.17
CA THR A 203 4.99 -8.84 -19.09
C THR A 203 6.32 -8.57 -18.36
N ALA A 204 6.27 -7.98 -17.17
CA ALA A 204 7.48 -7.68 -16.40
C ALA A 204 8.20 -8.96 -15.96
N PRO A 205 9.55 -8.98 -15.92
CA PRO A 205 10.29 -10.08 -15.32
C PRO A 205 10.06 -10.15 -13.82
N GLN A 206 10.24 -11.34 -13.24
CA GLN A 206 10.22 -11.52 -11.79
C GLN A 206 11.36 -10.71 -11.16
N HIS A 207 11.03 -10.03 -10.06
CA HIS A 207 12.05 -9.35 -9.27
C HIS A 207 12.89 -10.39 -8.50
N PRO A 208 14.23 -10.26 -8.47
CA PRO A 208 15.08 -11.28 -7.84
C PRO A 208 14.85 -11.45 -6.33
N GLN A 209 14.32 -10.44 -5.66
CA GLN A 209 14.14 -10.41 -4.21
C GLN A 209 12.70 -10.14 -3.77
N PHE A 210 11.93 -9.37 -4.53
CA PHE A 210 10.51 -9.11 -4.25
C PHE A 210 9.64 -10.10 -5.04
N VAL A 211 9.41 -11.26 -4.46
CA VAL A 211 8.47 -12.26 -4.96
C VAL A 211 7.15 -12.12 -4.20
N GLY A 212 6.01 -12.05 -4.91
CA GLY A 212 4.71 -11.89 -4.27
C GLY A 212 4.26 -13.12 -3.48
N GLY A 213 3.40 -12.91 -2.48
CA GLY A 213 2.75 -13.96 -1.70
C GLY A 213 3.28 -14.16 -0.28
N SER A 214 2.47 -14.81 0.54
CA SER A 214 2.74 -14.98 1.97
C SER A 214 3.99 -15.83 2.25
N HIS A 215 4.29 -16.80 1.41
CA HIS A 215 5.48 -17.65 1.59
C HIS A 215 6.75 -16.79 1.55
N ALA A 216 6.95 -16.04 0.48
CA ALA A 216 8.10 -15.14 0.32
C ALA A 216 8.11 -14.02 1.39
N ALA A 217 6.94 -13.54 1.81
CA ALA A 217 6.82 -12.58 2.90
C ALA A 217 7.39 -13.13 4.21
N TYR A 218 7.03 -14.35 4.59
CA TYR A 218 7.52 -14.99 5.82
C TYR A 218 9.00 -15.37 5.73
N GLU A 219 9.48 -15.80 4.58
CA GLU A 219 10.91 -16.04 4.36
C GLU A 219 11.72 -14.74 4.59
N GLN A 220 11.26 -13.60 4.05
CA GLN A 220 11.90 -12.31 4.29
C GLN A 220 11.87 -11.90 5.77
N VAL A 221 10.72 -12.08 6.45
CA VAL A 221 10.60 -11.78 7.88
C VAL A 221 11.58 -12.63 8.71
N GLN A 222 11.63 -13.92 8.45
CA GLN A 222 12.54 -14.83 9.16
C GLN A 222 14.00 -14.49 8.88
N ALA A 223 14.37 -14.28 7.60
CA ALA A 223 15.73 -13.93 7.22
C ALA A 223 16.19 -12.60 7.87
N TYR A 224 15.31 -11.58 7.86
CA TYR A 224 15.63 -10.29 8.46
C TYR A 224 15.87 -10.37 9.97
N PHE A 225 14.99 -11.01 10.72
CA PHE A 225 15.16 -11.14 12.16
C PHE A 225 16.33 -12.10 12.52
N ALA A 226 16.53 -13.17 11.76
CA ALA A 226 17.67 -14.09 11.97
C ALA A 226 19.02 -13.42 11.69
N SER A 227 19.10 -12.44 10.82
CA SER A 227 20.35 -11.71 10.53
C SER A 227 20.83 -10.78 11.64
N GLY A 228 19.96 -10.46 12.61
CA GLY A 228 20.26 -9.48 13.66
C GLY A 228 20.14 -8.01 13.21
N ALA A 229 19.83 -7.73 11.94
CA ALA A 229 19.73 -6.37 11.39
C ALA A 229 18.67 -5.52 12.10
N ALA A 230 17.68 -6.14 12.74
CA ALA A 230 16.68 -5.44 13.53
C ALA A 230 17.29 -4.63 14.69
N SER A 231 18.42 -5.10 15.26
CA SER A 231 19.11 -4.42 16.38
C SER A 231 19.88 -3.15 15.96
N THR A 232 20.06 -2.90 14.65
CA THR A 232 20.75 -1.73 14.08
C THR A 232 19.91 -0.97 13.07
N TYR A 233 18.63 -1.25 12.98
CA TYR A 233 17.72 -0.68 11.98
C TYR A 233 17.68 0.86 11.99
N LYS A 234 17.71 1.49 13.16
CA LYS A 234 17.66 2.95 13.30
C LYS A 234 18.81 3.64 12.56
N GLU A 235 19.99 3.06 12.59
CA GLU A 235 21.21 3.56 11.98
C GLU A 235 21.20 3.33 10.47
N THR A 236 20.75 2.15 10.01
CA THR A 236 20.91 1.69 8.62
C THR A 236 19.74 2.10 7.70
N ARG A 237 18.54 2.27 8.23
CA ARG A 237 17.29 2.45 7.47
C ARG A 237 17.25 3.58 6.43
N ASN A 238 18.18 4.53 6.52
CA ASN A 238 18.27 5.64 5.56
C ASN A 238 19.20 5.36 4.37
N ALA A 239 19.82 4.19 4.30
CA ALA A 239 20.63 3.79 3.16
C ALA A 239 19.79 3.72 1.87
N LEU A 240 20.45 3.96 0.73
CA LEU A 240 19.77 4.08 -0.55
C LEU A 240 19.51 2.73 -1.22
N ASP A 241 20.43 1.77 -1.15
CA ASP A 241 20.42 0.61 -2.06
C ASP A 241 20.63 -0.77 -1.41
N SER A 242 21.17 -0.87 -0.21
CA SER A 242 21.43 -2.16 0.41
C SER A 242 20.13 -2.88 0.79
N TRP A 243 20.08 -4.21 0.56
CA TRP A 243 18.93 -5.02 0.91
C TRP A 243 18.74 -5.13 2.43
N SER A 244 19.83 -5.40 3.16
CA SER A 244 19.81 -5.64 4.62
C SER A 244 19.63 -4.38 5.47
N ASP A 245 19.80 -3.18 4.90
CA ASP A 245 19.75 -1.92 5.65
C ASP A 245 18.33 -1.50 6.07
N SER A 246 17.33 -2.14 5.52
CA SER A 246 15.93 -1.93 5.95
C SER A 246 15.13 -3.24 5.85
N THR A 247 13.97 -3.27 6.48
CA THR A 247 13.13 -4.46 6.62
C THR A 247 12.60 -5.02 5.30
N LYS A 248 12.40 -4.17 4.28
CA LYS A 248 11.79 -4.51 2.99
C LYS A 248 10.36 -5.07 3.06
N PHE A 249 9.69 -4.98 4.19
CA PHE A 249 8.36 -5.59 4.40
C PHE A 249 7.23 -4.87 3.67
N SER A 250 7.46 -3.66 3.17
CA SER A 250 6.41 -2.76 2.64
C SER A 250 5.60 -3.37 1.49
N ALA A 251 6.23 -4.15 0.60
CA ALA A 251 5.54 -4.75 -0.55
C ALA A 251 4.44 -5.73 -0.10
N TRP A 252 4.78 -6.63 0.80
CA TRP A 252 3.85 -7.64 1.33
C TRP A 252 2.84 -7.06 2.33
N LEU A 253 3.19 -5.97 3.03
CA LEU A 253 2.22 -5.23 3.85
C LEU A 253 1.22 -4.46 2.99
N ALA A 254 1.61 -4.01 1.79
CA ALA A 254 0.75 -3.23 0.90
C ALA A 254 -0.31 -4.11 0.21
N ASP A 255 0.05 -5.31 -0.26
CA ASP A 255 -0.92 -6.24 -0.86
C ASP A 255 -1.59 -7.16 0.19
N GLY A 256 -1.10 -7.09 1.43
CA GLY A 256 -1.63 -7.83 2.57
C GLY A 256 -1.29 -9.32 2.58
N SER A 257 -0.30 -9.76 1.79
CA SER A 257 0.26 -11.11 1.91
C SER A 257 1.06 -11.31 3.22
N LEU A 258 1.47 -10.20 3.86
CA LEU A 258 1.99 -10.15 5.23
C LEU A 258 1.00 -9.45 6.17
N SER A 259 0.61 -10.09 7.26
CA SER A 259 -0.16 -9.45 8.32
C SER A 259 0.71 -8.53 9.16
N VAL A 260 0.24 -7.30 9.40
CA VAL A 260 0.93 -6.34 10.27
C VAL A 260 0.94 -6.79 11.73
N ARG A 261 -0.12 -7.49 12.20
CA ARG A 261 -0.21 -8.05 13.56
C ARG A 261 0.76 -9.21 13.72
N ARG A 262 0.88 -10.08 12.71
CA ARG A 262 1.86 -11.17 12.71
C ARG A 262 3.28 -10.64 12.69
N LEU A 263 3.55 -9.60 11.91
CA LEU A 263 4.86 -8.93 11.90
C LEU A 263 5.19 -8.32 13.26
N HIS A 264 4.24 -7.65 13.89
CA HIS A 264 4.42 -7.11 15.25
C HIS A 264 4.73 -8.23 16.27
N GLN A 265 4.03 -9.36 16.19
CA GLN A 265 4.33 -10.51 17.04
C GLN A 265 5.75 -11.03 16.82
N GLN A 266 6.24 -11.10 15.58
CA GLN A 266 7.62 -11.51 15.29
C GLN A 266 8.63 -10.51 15.85
N LEU A 267 8.34 -9.22 15.80
CA LEU A 267 9.17 -8.20 16.45
C LEU A 267 9.23 -8.40 17.98
N LEU A 268 8.09 -8.64 18.63
CA LEU A 268 8.06 -8.94 20.08
C LEU A 268 8.85 -10.20 20.42
N ASN A 269 8.74 -11.26 19.63
CA ASN A 269 9.50 -12.50 19.82
C ASN A 269 11.01 -12.22 19.69
N TYR A 270 11.42 -11.39 18.74
CA TYR A 270 12.82 -10.97 18.60
C TYR A 270 13.30 -10.18 19.80
N GLU A 271 12.52 -9.21 20.27
CA GLU A 271 12.83 -8.40 21.46
C GLU A 271 12.97 -9.26 22.73
N GLN A 272 12.16 -10.30 22.87
CA GLN A 272 12.26 -11.24 24.00
C GLN A 272 13.55 -12.09 23.94
N GLN A 273 14.02 -12.45 22.75
CA GLN A 273 15.19 -13.32 22.56
C GLN A 273 16.51 -12.55 22.53
N GLN A 274 16.53 -11.39 21.90
CA GLN A 274 17.74 -10.61 21.62
C GLN A 274 17.85 -9.33 22.45
N GLY A 275 16.80 -8.97 23.17
CA GLY A 275 16.66 -7.71 23.90
C GLY A 275 16.05 -6.60 23.05
N ALA A 276 15.18 -5.82 23.69
CA ALA A 276 14.61 -4.61 23.08
C ALA A 276 15.64 -3.47 23.08
N ASN A 277 15.68 -2.69 22.00
CA ASN A 277 16.54 -1.51 21.89
C ASN A 277 15.88 -0.41 21.06
N GLU A 278 16.57 0.73 20.87
CA GLU A 278 16.04 1.83 20.05
C GLU A 278 15.74 1.43 18.62
N SER A 279 16.53 0.53 18.01
CA SER A 279 16.31 0.09 16.62
C SER A 279 15.09 -0.80 16.49
N THR A 280 14.85 -1.72 17.41
CA THR A 280 13.62 -2.53 17.41
C THR A 280 12.38 -1.68 17.66
N TYR A 281 12.47 -0.70 18.59
CA TYR A 281 11.41 0.31 18.74
C TYR A 281 11.19 1.09 17.44
N TRP A 282 12.24 1.42 16.68
CA TRP A 282 12.12 2.17 15.44
C TRP A 282 11.42 1.39 14.33
N ILE A 283 11.51 0.05 14.32
CA ILE A 283 10.68 -0.78 13.43
C ILE A 283 9.20 -0.59 13.77
N PHE A 284 8.83 -0.66 15.05
CA PHE A 284 7.46 -0.39 15.48
C PHE A 284 7.02 1.05 15.17
N PHE A 285 7.91 2.01 15.31
CA PHE A 285 7.67 3.42 14.95
C PHE A 285 7.29 3.59 13.47
N GLU A 286 7.93 2.86 12.55
CA GLU A 286 7.55 2.89 11.13
C GLU A 286 6.19 2.20 10.87
N LEU A 287 5.86 1.16 11.62
CA LEU A 287 4.52 0.57 11.58
C LEU A 287 3.46 1.56 12.09
N MET A 288 3.75 2.36 13.11
CA MET A 288 2.86 3.45 13.55
C MET A 288 2.66 4.53 12.49
N TRP A 289 3.68 4.84 11.66
CA TRP A 289 3.50 5.74 10.52
C TRP A 289 2.52 5.16 9.49
N ARG A 290 2.62 3.86 9.19
CA ARG A 290 1.66 3.18 8.32
C ARG A 290 0.24 3.24 8.89
N GLU A 291 0.08 2.98 10.17
CA GLU A 291 -1.20 3.10 10.87
C GLU A 291 -1.76 4.53 10.79
N TYR A 292 -0.93 5.53 11.08
CA TYR A 292 -1.34 6.93 10.98
C TYR A 292 -1.89 7.26 9.58
N PHE A 293 -1.19 6.88 8.52
CA PHE A 293 -1.67 7.12 7.16
C PHE A 293 -2.90 6.28 6.81
N HIS A 294 -3.05 5.07 7.33
CA HIS A 294 -4.28 4.29 7.17
C HIS A 294 -5.50 5.05 7.71
N TRP A 295 -5.44 5.51 8.95
CA TRP A 295 -6.51 6.29 9.57
C TRP A 295 -6.69 7.67 8.93
N TYR A 296 -5.61 8.29 8.50
CA TYR A 296 -5.60 9.55 7.77
C TYR A 296 -6.37 9.44 6.44
N GLY A 297 -6.13 8.39 5.67
CA GLY A 297 -6.88 8.11 4.44
C GLY A 297 -8.37 7.88 4.69
N ARG A 298 -8.70 7.15 5.76
CA ARG A 298 -10.10 6.93 6.17
C ARG A 298 -10.81 8.24 6.57
N ARG A 299 -10.13 9.09 7.33
CA ARG A 299 -10.67 10.38 7.78
C ARG A 299 -10.88 11.35 6.63
N HIS A 300 -9.84 11.57 5.84
CA HIS A 300 -9.81 12.67 4.88
C HIS A 300 -10.39 12.33 3.51
N GLY A 301 -10.52 11.05 3.18
CA GLY A 301 -11.19 10.59 1.97
C GLY A 301 -10.67 11.28 0.70
N ARG A 302 -11.56 11.96 -0.04
CA ARG A 302 -11.22 12.62 -1.30
C ARG A 302 -10.23 13.77 -1.16
N SER A 303 -10.14 14.40 0.02
CA SER A 303 -9.17 15.47 0.28
C SER A 303 -7.71 14.98 0.19
N LEU A 304 -7.50 13.66 0.31
CA LEU A 304 -6.19 13.03 0.11
C LEU A 304 -5.64 13.26 -1.32
N PHE A 305 -6.51 13.47 -2.30
CA PHE A 305 -6.17 13.65 -3.71
C PHE A 305 -6.31 15.11 -4.19
N ALA A 306 -6.72 16.01 -3.29
CA ALA A 306 -6.95 17.41 -3.64
C ALA A 306 -5.62 18.16 -3.79
N PHE A 307 -5.50 19.04 -4.79
CA PHE A 307 -4.30 19.85 -5.02
C PHE A 307 -3.88 20.65 -3.79
N ASN A 308 -4.86 21.25 -3.12
CA ASN A 308 -4.67 22.05 -1.91
C ASN A 308 -4.45 21.19 -0.63
N GLY A 309 -4.51 19.87 -0.77
CA GLY A 309 -4.40 18.90 0.33
C GLY A 309 -5.44 19.11 1.42
N ILE A 310 -5.20 18.53 2.58
CA ILE A 310 -6.07 18.69 3.75
C ILE A 310 -5.94 20.07 4.39
N ARG A 311 -4.82 20.77 4.19
CA ARG A 311 -4.58 22.12 4.74
C ARG A 311 -5.29 23.21 3.97
N GLN A 312 -5.86 22.89 2.80
CA GLN A 312 -6.49 23.87 1.90
C GLN A 312 -5.53 25.00 1.49
N GLN A 313 -4.21 24.72 1.47
CA GLN A 313 -3.17 25.65 1.04
C GLN A 313 -2.78 25.35 -0.40
N ARG A 314 -2.81 26.35 -1.25
CA ARG A 314 -2.46 26.17 -2.65
C ARG A 314 -0.93 26.15 -2.85
N PRO A 315 -0.34 25.06 -3.33
CA PRO A 315 1.08 25.02 -3.67
C PRO A 315 1.37 25.95 -4.85
N GLN A 316 2.55 26.56 -4.87
CA GLN A 316 3.04 27.35 -6.00
C GLN A 316 3.75 26.42 -7.00
N THR A 317 3.00 25.49 -7.55
CA THR A 317 3.50 24.49 -8.50
C THR A 317 2.55 24.36 -9.68
N SER A 318 3.05 23.87 -10.81
CA SER A 318 2.28 23.69 -12.02
C SER A 318 2.67 22.40 -12.74
N PHE A 319 2.31 22.28 -14.00
CA PHE A 319 2.73 21.18 -14.85
C PHE A 319 3.60 21.68 -16.00
N TYR A 320 4.84 21.21 -16.05
CA TYR A 320 5.82 21.49 -17.09
C TYR A 320 6.21 20.16 -17.74
N ALA A 321 5.78 19.94 -18.97
CA ALA A 321 5.91 18.63 -19.63
C ALA A 321 7.37 18.17 -19.78
N GLY A 322 8.29 19.06 -20.09
CA GLY A 322 9.72 18.75 -20.21
C GLY A 322 10.32 18.31 -18.87
N ARG A 323 10.07 19.05 -17.80
CA ARG A 323 10.54 18.70 -16.44
C ARG A 323 9.94 17.41 -15.94
N TRP A 324 8.66 17.19 -16.22
CA TRP A 324 7.96 15.94 -15.93
C TRP A 324 8.65 14.75 -16.62
N GLN A 325 8.93 14.87 -17.92
CA GLN A 325 9.61 13.81 -18.66
C GLN A 325 11.02 13.55 -18.12
N GLN A 326 11.81 14.63 -17.85
CA GLN A 326 13.14 14.51 -17.26
C GLN A 326 13.09 13.77 -15.91
N TRP A 327 12.13 14.10 -15.05
CA TRP A 327 12.00 13.44 -13.76
C TRP A 327 11.61 11.96 -13.91
N CYS A 328 10.63 11.64 -14.73
CA CYS A 328 10.20 10.26 -14.97
C CYS A 328 11.32 9.38 -15.56
N SER A 329 12.14 9.94 -16.46
CA SER A 329 13.21 9.21 -17.15
C SER A 329 14.55 9.23 -16.41
N GLY A 330 14.66 9.95 -15.27
CA GLY A 330 15.92 10.09 -14.54
C GLY A 330 16.98 10.88 -15.32
N THR A 331 16.57 11.95 -15.99
CA THR A 331 17.45 12.82 -16.81
C THR A 331 17.40 14.29 -16.37
N THR A 332 17.18 14.54 -15.09
CA THR A 332 17.23 15.87 -14.49
C THR A 332 18.68 16.34 -14.26
N PRO A 333 18.93 17.62 -13.94
CA PRO A 333 20.26 18.09 -13.53
C PRO A 333 20.75 17.56 -12.17
N PHE A 334 19.99 16.68 -11.51
CA PHE A 334 20.28 16.20 -10.16
C PHE A 334 20.65 14.71 -10.17
N PRO A 335 21.96 14.35 -10.17
CA PRO A 335 22.39 12.96 -10.33
C PRO A 335 21.81 11.98 -9.33
N ILE A 336 21.68 12.36 -8.05
CA ILE A 336 21.09 11.50 -7.01
C ILE A 336 19.62 11.20 -7.26
N VAL A 337 18.87 12.18 -7.80
CA VAL A 337 17.46 12.02 -8.18
C VAL A 337 17.33 11.08 -9.37
N ASN A 338 18.20 11.27 -10.38
CA ASN A 338 18.22 10.41 -11.55
C ASN A 338 18.50 8.95 -11.19
N ALA A 339 19.50 8.71 -10.34
CA ALA A 339 19.81 7.37 -9.84
C ALA A 339 18.61 6.72 -9.13
N CYS A 340 17.92 7.47 -8.27
CA CYS A 340 16.70 7.01 -7.61
C CYS A 340 15.58 6.68 -8.60
N MET A 341 15.35 7.53 -9.61
CA MET A 341 14.30 7.30 -10.62
C MET A 341 14.63 6.12 -11.53
N ASN A 342 15.90 5.95 -11.90
CA ASN A 342 16.35 4.79 -12.66
C ASN A 342 16.19 3.48 -11.87
N GLN A 343 16.51 3.49 -10.57
CA GLN A 343 16.23 2.35 -9.67
C GLN A 343 14.73 2.04 -9.63
N LEU A 344 13.88 3.04 -9.42
CA LEU A 344 12.43 2.86 -9.39
C LEU A 344 11.91 2.26 -10.70
N ASN A 345 12.32 2.80 -11.84
CA ASN A 345 11.90 2.31 -13.15
C ASN A 345 12.39 0.88 -13.43
N ALA A 346 13.60 0.54 -12.98
CA ALA A 346 14.18 -0.78 -13.16
C ALA A 346 13.61 -1.84 -12.24
N THR A 347 13.21 -1.48 -11.01
CA THR A 347 12.86 -2.46 -9.96
C THR A 347 11.42 -2.37 -9.46
N GLY A 348 10.76 -1.23 -9.61
CA GLY A 348 9.48 -0.94 -8.95
C GLY A 348 9.62 -0.65 -7.45
N TYR A 349 10.84 -0.52 -6.94
CA TYR A 349 11.11 -0.22 -5.54
C TYR A 349 12.07 0.95 -5.39
N LEU A 350 11.91 1.69 -4.31
CA LEU A 350 12.79 2.78 -3.93
C LEU A 350 12.85 2.87 -2.40
N SER A 351 14.05 3.10 -1.85
CA SER A 351 14.22 3.29 -0.40
C SER A 351 13.44 4.50 0.10
N ASN A 352 13.09 4.51 1.40
CA ASN A 352 12.39 5.65 2.00
C ASN A 352 13.13 6.97 1.78
N ARG A 353 14.47 6.98 1.92
CA ARG A 353 15.29 8.16 1.66
C ARG A 353 15.22 8.58 0.19
N GLY A 354 15.33 7.64 -0.73
CA GLY A 354 15.20 7.92 -2.17
C GLY A 354 13.85 8.56 -2.50
N ARG A 355 12.74 8.04 -1.94
CA ARG A 355 11.38 8.62 -2.15
C ARG A 355 11.32 10.07 -1.69
N GLN A 356 11.91 10.40 -0.54
CA GLN A 356 11.93 11.76 -0.02
C GLN A 356 12.74 12.71 -0.93
N LEU A 357 13.90 12.25 -1.44
CA LEU A 357 14.75 13.05 -2.32
C LEU A 357 14.05 13.38 -3.64
N VAL A 358 13.50 12.36 -4.32
CA VAL A 358 12.86 12.57 -5.61
C VAL A 358 11.56 13.37 -5.51
N ALA A 359 10.79 13.19 -4.42
CA ALA A 359 9.57 13.96 -4.20
C ALA A 359 9.87 15.42 -3.81
N SER A 360 10.88 15.66 -2.98
CA SER A 360 11.35 17.01 -2.67
C SER A 360 11.83 17.74 -3.93
N CYS A 361 12.67 17.09 -4.75
CA CYS A 361 13.11 17.63 -6.04
C CYS A 361 11.92 17.98 -6.94
N PHE A 362 10.97 17.06 -7.06
CA PHE A 362 9.76 17.24 -7.88
C PHE A 362 8.97 18.49 -7.53
N VAL A 363 8.75 18.71 -6.24
CA VAL A 363 7.93 19.84 -5.75
C VAL A 363 8.72 21.15 -5.71
N HIS A 364 9.97 21.13 -5.23
CA HIS A 364 10.69 22.35 -4.86
C HIS A 364 11.69 22.81 -5.92
N GLU A 365 12.36 21.88 -6.63
CA GLU A 365 13.32 22.24 -7.68
C GLU A 365 12.64 22.32 -9.05
N LEU A 366 11.80 21.32 -9.36
CA LEU A 366 11.08 21.25 -10.64
C LEU A 366 9.76 22.01 -10.64
N GLN A 367 9.24 22.40 -9.47
CA GLN A 367 7.98 23.13 -9.27
C GLN A 367 6.76 22.44 -9.90
N LEU A 368 6.74 21.11 -9.86
CA LEU A 368 5.68 20.30 -10.46
C LEU A 368 4.56 20.02 -9.46
N ASP A 369 3.34 19.92 -9.97
CA ASP A 369 2.15 19.50 -9.19
C ASP A 369 2.37 18.09 -8.60
N TRP A 370 2.47 18.03 -7.29
CA TRP A 370 2.76 16.83 -6.51
C TRP A 370 1.88 15.63 -6.85
N ARG A 371 0.65 15.86 -7.34
CA ARG A 371 -0.29 14.80 -7.69
C ARG A 371 0.18 13.93 -8.86
N TYR A 372 0.90 14.52 -9.82
CA TYR A 372 1.53 13.76 -10.92
C TYR A 372 2.62 12.83 -10.39
N GLY A 373 3.44 13.29 -9.47
CA GLY A 373 4.46 12.46 -8.81
C GLY A 373 3.83 11.33 -8.00
N ALA A 374 2.75 11.63 -7.24
CA ALA A 374 2.00 10.63 -6.49
C ALA A 374 1.38 9.58 -7.42
N ALA A 375 0.81 9.98 -8.55
CA ALA A 375 0.23 9.08 -9.54
C ALA A 375 1.31 8.22 -10.25
N PHE A 376 2.51 8.77 -10.49
CA PHE A 376 3.63 7.99 -11.03
C PHE A 376 4.11 6.93 -10.04
N PHE A 377 4.20 7.27 -8.75
CA PHE A 377 4.51 6.30 -7.70
C PHE A 377 3.41 5.24 -7.58
N GLU A 378 2.14 5.61 -7.69
CA GLU A 378 1.03 4.67 -7.75
C GLU A 378 1.20 3.64 -8.86
N GLN A 379 1.64 4.08 -10.04
CA GLN A 379 1.91 3.18 -11.17
C GLN A 379 3.13 2.28 -10.90
N GLN A 380 4.26 2.85 -10.46
CA GLN A 380 5.55 2.18 -10.46
C GLN A 380 5.82 1.30 -9.24
N LEU A 381 5.37 1.73 -8.04
CA LEU A 381 5.76 1.09 -6.79
C LEU A 381 5.06 -0.27 -6.60
N ILE A 382 5.84 -1.32 -6.38
CA ILE A 382 5.33 -2.65 -6.00
C ILE A 382 4.68 -2.64 -4.62
N ASP A 383 5.12 -1.75 -3.74
CA ASP A 383 4.62 -1.57 -2.38
C ASP A 383 3.65 -0.39 -2.25
N TYR A 384 2.95 -0.04 -3.33
CA TYR A 384 1.98 1.04 -3.29
C TYR A 384 0.87 0.77 -2.28
N ASP A 385 0.75 1.66 -1.33
CA ASP A 385 -0.39 1.82 -0.42
C ASP A 385 -0.99 3.21 -0.63
N VAL A 386 -2.30 3.27 -0.87
CA VAL A 386 -2.98 4.51 -1.25
C VAL A 386 -2.77 5.62 -0.23
N SER A 387 -2.91 5.32 1.05
CA SER A 387 -2.85 6.31 2.11
C SER A 387 -1.43 6.75 2.42
N SER A 388 -0.51 5.80 2.47
CA SER A 388 0.92 6.09 2.67
C SER A 388 1.50 6.89 1.51
N ASN A 389 1.18 6.52 0.26
CA ASN A 389 1.68 7.22 -0.91
C ASN A 389 1.16 8.66 -0.97
N TRP A 390 -0.16 8.83 -1.07
CA TRP A 390 -0.77 10.16 -1.23
C TRP A 390 -0.59 11.04 0.00
N GLY A 391 -0.57 10.46 1.21
CA GLY A 391 -0.30 11.17 2.46
C GLY A 391 1.14 11.69 2.54
N ASN A 392 2.13 10.89 2.15
CA ASN A 392 3.53 11.33 2.10
C ASN A 392 3.79 12.39 1.03
N TRP A 393 3.14 12.29 -0.14
CA TRP A 393 3.24 13.33 -1.16
C TRP A 393 2.64 14.65 -0.69
N GLN A 394 1.47 14.65 -0.03
CA GLN A 394 0.92 15.85 0.62
C GLN A 394 1.87 16.41 1.68
N TYR A 395 2.48 15.53 2.47
CA TYR A 395 3.42 15.91 3.51
C TYR A 395 4.64 16.66 2.95
N LEU A 396 5.23 16.15 1.87
CA LEU A 396 6.38 16.77 1.21
C LEU A 396 6.00 18.04 0.44
N ALA A 397 4.81 18.10 -0.12
CA ALA A 397 4.29 19.29 -0.79
C ALA A 397 3.84 20.40 0.18
N GLY A 398 3.90 20.18 1.49
CA GLY A 398 3.51 21.16 2.52
C GLY A 398 2.00 21.36 2.67
N VAL A 399 1.18 20.52 2.05
CA VAL A 399 -0.30 20.60 2.08
C VAL A 399 -0.95 19.50 2.94
N GLY A 400 -0.13 18.67 3.58
CA GLY A 400 -0.55 17.53 4.41
C GLY A 400 -0.26 17.70 5.90
N ALA A 401 -0.03 16.61 6.58
CA ALA A 401 0.10 16.48 8.03
C ALA A 401 1.43 17.02 8.64
N ASP A 402 2.30 17.69 7.88
CA ASP A 402 3.53 18.26 8.43
C ASP A 402 3.25 19.61 9.11
N PRO A 403 3.49 19.75 10.43
CA PRO A 403 3.30 21.01 11.13
C PRO A 403 4.29 22.11 10.70
N ARG A 404 5.41 21.73 10.07
CA ARG A 404 6.50 22.65 9.69
C ARG A 404 6.35 23.27 8.29
N GLY A 405 5.36 22.83 7.50
CA GLY A 405 5.13 23.32 6.14
C GLY A 405 6.06 22.68 5.12
N HIS A 406 6.96 23.43 4.50
CA HIS A 406 7.78 22.94 3.38
C HIS A 406 8.96 22.09 3.84
N ARG A 407 9.14 20.92 3.20
CA ARG A 407 10.30 20.06 3.38
C ARG A 407 11.15 20.02 2.11
N ARG A 408 11.93 21.07 1.92
CA ARG A 408 12.95 21.09 0.88
C ARG A 408 14.22 20.43 1.40
N PHE A 409 14.73 19.45 0.64
CA PHE A 409 16.01 18.81 0.90
C PHE A 409 17.11 19.48 0.07
N ASP A 410 18.23 19.81 0.71
CA ASP A 410 19.46 20.17 0.02
C ASP A 410 20.04 18.89 -0.61
N LEU A 411 19.88 18.74 -1.92
CA LEU A 411 20.24 17.53 -2.65
C LEU A 411 21.74 17.26 -2.62
N ASP A 412 22.59 18.29 -2.65
CA ASP A 412 24.03 18.17 -2.58
C ASP A 412 24.47 17.68 -1.19
N LYS A 413 23.90 18.25 -0.13
CA LYS A 413 24.14 17.79 1.23
C LYS A 413 23.69 16.33 1.41
N GLN A 414 22.52 15.96 0.88
CA GLN A 414 22.02 14.59 0.95
C GLN A 414 22.90 13.62 0.16
N THR A 415 23.41 14.02 -1.01
CA THR A 415 24.35 13.22 -1.79
C THR A 415 25.64 12.96 -1.00
N ARG A 416 26.25 14.01 -0.43
CA ARG A 416 27.45 13.84 0.41
C ARG A 416 27.23 12.94 1.63
N GLN A 417 26.00 12.92 2.16
CA GLN A 417 25.68 12.13 3.35
C GLN A 417 25.37 10.65 3.04
N TYR A 418 24.66 10.36 1.94
CA TYR A 418 24.10 9.02 1.67
C TYR A 418 24.78 8.32 0.48
N ASP A 419 25.54 9.03 -0.33
CA ASP A 419 26.34 8.51 -1.44
C ASP A 419 27.67 9.26 -1.57
N PRO A 420 28.50 9.29 -0.50
CA PRO A 420 29.74 10.09 -0.45
C PRO A 420 30.75 9.74 -1.54
N ASN A 421 30.78 8.49 -1.97
CA ASN A 421 31.68 7.99 -3.00
C ASN A 421 31.06 8.04 -4.41
N GLY A 422 29.77 8.30 -4.54
CA GLY A 422 29.03 8.26 -5.80
C GLY A 422 28.74 6.85 -6.32
N ASP A 423 28.80 5.83 -5.45
CA ASP A 423 28.60 4.42 -5.83
C ASP A 423 27.16 4.15 -6.27
N PHE A 424 26.18 4.72 -5.55
CA PHE A 424 24.76 4.61 -5.91
C PHE A 424 24.45 5.33 -7.22
N ILE A 425 24.95 6.55 -7.37
CA ILE A 425 24.79 7.33 -8.61
C ILE A 425 25.44 6.61 -9.81
N ALA A 426 26.62 6.01 -9.63
CA ALA A 426 27.28 5.25 -10.67
C ALA A 426 26.50 3.98 -11.04
N ARG A 427 26.07 3.20 -10.04
CA ARG A 427 25.31 1.96 -10.24
C ARG A 427 24.02 2.18 -11.02
N TRP A 428 23.31 3.25 -10.71
CA TRP A 428 22.01 3.57 -11.32
C TRP A 428 22.10 4.63 -12.41
N HIS A 429 23.29 4.86 -12.97
CA HIS A 429 23.51 5.74 -14.12
C HIS A 429 22.92 7.15 -13.93
N GLY A 430 23.09 7.73 -12.72
CA GLY A 430 22.48 9.01 -12.39
C GLY A 430 23.14 10.23 -13.01
N LYS A 431 24.39 10.12 -13.50
CA LYS A 431 25.11 11.24 -14.14
C LYS A 431 24.61 11.45 -15.57
N VAL A 432 23.99 12.59 -15.80
CA VAL A 432 23.49 13.01 -17.11
C VAL A 432 23.83 14.49 -17.29
N GLU A 433 24.26 14.90 -18.47
CA GLU A 433 24.38 16.32 -18.82
C GLU A 433 22.97 16.84 -19.15
N ALA A 434 22.38 17.57 -18.22
CA ALA A 434 21.05 18.17 -18.37
C ALA A 434 20.98 19.53 -17.68
N THR A 435 20.14 20.39 -18.21
CA THR A 435 19.82 21.71 -17.62
C THR A 435 18.32 21.82 -17.40
N LEU A 436 17.91 22.62 -16.43
CA LEU A 436 16.52 23.04 -16.34
C LEU A 436 16.23 24.11 -17.39
N ASP A 437 15.06 24.04 -17.98
CA ASP A 437 14.52 25.11 -18.79
C ASP A 437 14.32 26.37 -17.97
N TRP A 438 14.40 27.53 -18.61
CA TRP A 438 14.02 28.79 -18.01
C TRP A 438 12.49 28.87 -18.03
N VAL A 439 11.89 29.10 -16.85
CA VAL A 439 10.47 29.47 -16.73
C VAL A 439 10.42 30.98 -16.74
N ASP A 440 10.00 31.58 -17.85
CA ASP A 440 9.78 33.02 -17.91
C ASP A 440 8.32 33.37 -17.49
N ALA A 441 8.01 34.67 -17.44
CA ALA A 441 6.68 35.14 -17.05
C ALA A 441 5.56 34.70 -18.02
N ALA A 442 5.91 34.29 -19.25
CA ALA A 442 4.96 33.74 -20.23
C ALA A 442 4.58 32.28 -19.94
N ASP A 443 5.39 31.57 -19.18
CA ASP A 443 5.18 30.17 -18.77
C ASP A 443 4.37 30.10 -17.46
N TRP A 444 3.34 30.92 -17.34
CA TRP A 444 2.48 30.90 -16.15
C TRP A 444 1.88 29.51 -15.90
N PRO A 445 1.77 29.12 -14.61
CA PRO A 445 1.27 27.81 -14.26
C PRO A 445 -0.06 27.50 -14.93
N ILE A 446 -0.05 26.58 -15.88
CA ILE A 446 -1.28 26.00 -16.41
C ILE A 446 -1.88 25.18 -15.27
N HIS A 447 -3.05 25.56 -14.80
CA HIS A 447 -3.74 24.77 -13.80
C HIS A 447 -4.05 23.41 -14.37
N PRO A 448 -3.64 22.31 -13.70
CA PRO A 448 -4.06 20.99 -14.15
C PRO A 448 -5.59 20.95 -14.19
N PRO A 449 -6.19 20.21 -15.11
CA PRO A 449 -7.63 20.06 -15.19
C PRO A 449 -8.20 19.61 -13.83
N LYS A 450 -9.36 20.16 -13.48
CA LYS A 450 -10.06 19.90 -12.21
C LYS A 450 -10.43 18.44 -12.04
#